data_a229b7e3a26ec338cd2e1a763e07a7b5
#
_entry.id   a229b7e3a26ec338cd2e1a763e07a7b5
#
_cell.length_a   1.000
_cell.length_b   1.000
_cell.length_c   1.000
_cell.angle_alpha   90.00
_cell.angle_beta   90.00
_cell.angle_gamma   90.00
#
_symmetry.space_group_name_H-M   'P 1'
#
loop_
_entity.id
_entity.type
_entity.pdbx_description
1 polymer ?
#
loop_
_entity_poly.entity_id
_entity_poly.type
_entity_poly.pdbx_seq_one_letter_code
_entity_poly.pdbx_strand_id
1 'polypeptide(L)'
;WEVAHGRGLVIPHLCHKPAPGYRPDGNCRACMVEIEGERVLAASCIREPSEGMVVVTDSARARGARRMVVEMLLADQPEREVAHDRSSHLWDVADAQGLQASRLPTMEVERIPLLDDSHVAMRVNLDACIQCGLCVRACREVQVNDVIGMAGRGHDTWPVFDFDDPM
;
A
#
# COMPACT_ATOMS: atom_id res chain seq x y z
N TRP A 1 -0.83 0.63 -15.14
CA TRP A 1 0.33 1.26 -14.52
C TRP A 1 1.57 1.14 -15.42
N GLU A 2 1.92 -0.05 -15.86
CA GLU A 2 3.14 -0.33 -16.65
C GLU A 2 3.22 0.48 -17.96
N VAL A 3 2.11 0.62 -18.68
CA VAL A 3 2.06 1.45 -19.90
C VAL A 3 2.36 2.92 -19.60
N ALA A 4 1.84 3.46 -18.51
CA ALA A 4 2.11 4.83 -18.08
C ALA A 4 3.58 4.99 -17.65
N HIS A 5 4.07 4.06 -16.85
CA HIS A 5 5.46 4.02 -16.40
C HIS A 5 6.44 3.95 -17.58
N GLY A 6 6.18 3.08 -18.55
CA GLY A 6 6.99 2.98 -19.78
C GLY A 6 7.01 4.25 -20.65
N ARG A 7 6.06 5.17 -20.42
CA ARG A 7 6.00 6.49 -21.04
C ARG A 7 6.54 7.62 -20.15
N GLY A 8 7.15 7.30 -19.03
CA GLY A 8 7.69 8.28 -18.08
C GLY A 8 6.64 8.99 -17.23
N LEU A 9 5.39 8.50 -17.19
CA LEU A 9 4.34 9.06 -16.35
C LEU A 9 4.41 8.43 -14.95
N VAL A 10 4.39 9.27 -13.93
CA VAL A 10 4.42 8.82 -12.53
C VAL A 10 2.99 8.66 -12.01
N ILE A 11 2.59 7.42 -11.74
CA ILE A 11 1.37 7.10 -11.00
C ILE A 11 1.80 6.51 -9.66
N PRO A 12 1.43 7.11 -8.51
CA PRO A 12 1.80 6.61 -7.20
C PRO A 12 1.22 5.21 -6.98
N HIS A 13 1.93 4.38 -6.22
CA HIS A 13 1.51 3.02 -5.89
C HIS A 13 2.15 2.61 -4.56
N LEU A 14 1.51 1.72 -3.83
CA LEU A 14 2.03 1.21 -2.55
C LEU A 14 2.04 -0.33 -2.52
N CYS A 15 0.93 -0.99 -2.91
CA CYS A 15 0.84 -2.44 -2.92
C CYS A 15 1.33 -3.09 -4.23
N HIS A 16 1.60 -2.32 -5.26
CA HIS A 16 2.17 -2.82 -6.51
C HIS A 16 3.70 -2.82 -6.44
N LYS A 17 4.32 -3.94 -6.81
CA LYS A 17 5.77 -4.07 -6.94
C LYS A 17 6.10 -4.59 -8.33
N PRO A 18 6.74 -3.77 -9.18
CA PRO A 18 7.13 -4.19 -10.52
C PRO A 18 8.40 -5.07 -10.48
N ALA A 19 8.27 -6.27 -9.94
CA ALA A 19 9.34 -7.25 -9.81
C ALA A 19 8.84 -8.64 -10.23
N PRO A 20 9.73 -9.51 -10.73
CA PRO A 20 9.35 -10.87 -11.10
C PRO A 20 8.66 -11.62 -9.95
N GLY A 21 7.58 -12.33 -10.28
CA GLY A 21 6.80 -13.11 -9.32
C GLY A 21 5.73 -12.31 -8.55
N TYR A 22 5.74 -10.98 -8.60
CA TYR A 22 4.69 -10.16 -7.97
C TYR A 22 3.59 -9.81 -8.96
N ARG A 23 2.42 -10.38 -8.82
CA ARG A 23 1.24 -9.92 -9.53
C ARG A 23 0.65 -8.66 -8.86
N PRO A 24 0.02 -7.76 -9.62
CA PRO A 24 -0.70 -6.64 -9.02
C PRO A 24 -1.94 -7.11 -8.27
N ASP A 25 -2.27 -6.44 -7.17
CA ASP A 25 -3.36 -6.82 -6.27
C ASP A 25 -4.48 -5.76 -6.20
N GLY A 26 -4.17 -4.52 -6.56
CA GLY A 26 -5.14 -3.42 -6.54
C GLY A 26 -5.64 -3.04 -5.15
N ASN A 27 -4.99 -3.52 -4.09
CA ASN A 27 -5.44 -3.42 -2.70
C ASN A 27 -5.41 -1.96 -2.18
N CYS A 28 -4.28 -1.28 -2.29
CA CYS A 28 -4.09 0.02 -1.64
C CYS A 28 -4.83 1.20 -2.29
N ARG A 29 -5.25 1.09 -3.54
CA ARG A 29 -5.92 2.16 -4.31
C ARG A 29 -5.13 3.47 -4.49
N ALA A 30 -3.85 3.51 -4.14
CA ALA A 30 -3.01 4.69 -4.36
C ALA A 30 -2.76 5.01 -5.83
N CYS A 31 -3.02 4.07 -6.75
CA CYS A 31 -2.79 4.21 -8.18
C CYS A 31 -4.06 4.49 -9.01
N MET A 32 -5.10 5.05 -8.40
CA MET A 32 -6.37 5.34 -9.07
C MET A 32 -6.18 6.29 -10.26
N VAL A 33 -6.85 5.98 -11.37
CA VAL A 33 -6.92 6.78 -12.58
C VAL A 33 -8.36 6.91 -13.06
N GLU A 34 -8.62 7.90 -13.88
CA GLU A 34 -9.92 8.06 -14.53
C GLU A 34 -9.86 7.51 -15.95
N ILE A 35 -10.89 6.79 -16.38
CA ILE A 35 -11.03 6.26 -17.74
C ILE A 35 -12.24 6.94 -18.34
N GLU A 36 -12.08 7.53 -19.53
CA GLU A 36 -13.18 8.18 -20.24
C GLU A 36 -14.32 7.18 -20.49
N GLY A 37 -15.55 7.63 -20.22
CA GLY A 37 -16.74 6.79 -20.36
C GLY A 37 -17.01 5.87 -19.18
N GLU A 38 -16.10 5.73 -18.20
CA GLU A 38 -16.33 4.94 -17.00
C GLU A 38 -16.84 5.81 -15.84
N ARG A 39 -17.84 5.32 -15.14
CA ARG A 39 -18.43 6.03 -13.98
C ARG A 39 -17.51 6.05 -12.77
N VAL A 40 -16.66 5.03 -12.60
CA VAL A 40 -15.80 4.85 -11.45
C VAL A 40 -14.33 4.97 -11.81
N LEU A 41 -13.51 5.34 -10.84
CA LEU A 41 -12.06 5.30 -11.00
C LEU A 41 -11.57 3.86 -11.02
N ALA A 42 -10.50 3.61 -11.75
CA ALA A 42 -9.86 2.31 -11.85
C ALA A 42 -8.49 2.30 -11.16
N ALA A 43 -8.14 1.18 -10.53
CA ALA A 43 -6.77 0.97 -10.04
C ALA A 43 -5.87 0.59 -11.22
N SER A 44 -4.96 1.47 -11.61
CA SER A 44 -4.15 1.30 -12.82
C SER A 44 -3.23 0.08 -12.79
N CYS A 45 -2.87 -0.41 -11.61
CA CYS A 45 -1.99 -1.58 -11.47
C CYS A 45 -2.66 -2.91 -11.87
N ILE A 46 -4.01 -2.98 -11.86
CA ILE A 46 -4.77 -4.19 -12.23
C ILE A 46 -5.64 -3.97 -13.48
N ARG A 47 -5.73 -2.74 -13.97
CA ARG A 47 -6.54 -2.45 -15.16
C ARG A 47 -5.75 -2.77 -16.41
N GLU A 48 -6.24 -3.73 -17.19
CA GLU A 48 -5.70 -4.04 -18.49
C GLU A 48 -6.10 -2.96 -19.52
N PRO A 49 -5.15 -2.46 -20.30
CA PRO A 49 -5.46 -1.51 -21.35
C PRO A 49 -6.19 -2.20 -22.51
N SER A 50 -7.07 -1.47 -23.17
CA SER A 50 -7.71 -1.90 -24.43
C SER A 50 -7.53 -0.83 -25.50
N GLU A 51 -7.72 -1.24 -26.75
CA GLU A 51 -7.63 -0.33 -27.89
C GLU A 51 -8.67 0.79 -27.75
N GLY A 52 -8.23 2.03 -28.01
CA GLY A 52 -9.07 3.21 -27.90
C GLY A 52 -9.34 3.68 -26.47
N MET A 53 -8.82 3.01 -25.43
CA MET A 53 -9.00 3.45 -24.05
C MET A 53 -8.25 4.76 -23.81
N VAL A 54 -8.98 5.77 -23.34
CA VAL A 54 -8.41 7.06 -22.93
C VAL A 54 -8.32 7.09 -21.39
N VAL A 55 -7.09 7.20 -20.88
CA VAL A 55 -6.81 7.18 -19.44
C VAL A 55 -6.27 8.53 -19.02
N VAL A 56 -6.98 9.19 -18.10
CA VAL A 56 -6.57 10.45 -17.50
C VAL A 56 -5.91 10.14 -16.16
N THR A 57 -4.58 10.22 -16.14
CA THR A 57 -3.78 9.84 -14.97
C THR A 57 -3.77 10.91 -13.89
N ASP A 58 -4.11 12.16 -14.23
CA ASP A 58 -4.00 13.31 -13.32
C ASP A 58 -5.25 14.20 -13.30
N SER A 59 -6.44 13.60 -13.39
CA SER A 59 -7.69 14.34 -13.19
C SER A 59 -7.86 14.77 -11.73
N ALA A 60 -8.62 15.84 -11.50
CA ALA A 60 -8.92 16.31 -10.14
C ALA A 60 -9.55 15.22 -9.28
N ARG A 61 -10.40 14.38 -9.89
CA ARG A 61 -11.07 13.25 -9.24
C ARG A 61 -10.07 12.16 -8.87
N ALA A 62 -9.16 11.79 -9.75
CA ALA A 62 -8.12 10.79 -9.48
C ALA A 62 -7.15 11.28 -8.39
N ARG A 63 -6.69 12.54 -8.47
CA ARG A 63 -5.84 13.15 -7.44
C ARG A 63 -6.53 13.18 -6.09
N GLY A 64 -7.80 13.60 -6.03
CA GLY A 64 -8.58 13.64 -4.80
C GLY A 64 -8.73 12.27 -4.14
N ALA A 65 -9.03 11.23 -4.95
CA ALA A 65 -9.14 9.87 -4.45
C ALA A 65 -7.79 9.33 -3.91
N ARG A 66 -6.70 9.52 -4.65
CA ARG A 66 -5.35 9.10 -4.22
C ARG A 66 -4.93 9.80 -2.93
N ARG A 67 -5.16 11.14 -2.86
CA ARG A 67 -4.87 11.92 -1.66
C ARG A 67 -5.63 11.40 -0.44
N MET A 68 -6.92 11.11 -0.58
CA MET A 68 -7.74 10.57 0.50
C MET A 68 -7.24 9.21 0.98
N VAL A 69 -6.85 8.33 0.06
CA VAL A 69 -6.28 7.01 0.40
C VAL A 69 -5.01 7.15 1.22
N VAL A 70 -4.09 8.02 0.78
CA VAL A 70 -2.82 8.23 1.50
C VAL A 70 -3.09 8.88 2.87
N GLU A 71 -4.02 9.82 2.94
CA GLU A 71 -4.41 10.47 4.19
C GLU A 71 -5.02 9.47 5.21
N MET A 72 -5.83 8.51 4.74
CA MET A 72 -6.34 7.43 5.60
C MET A 72 -5.20 6.51 6.10
N LEU A 73 -4.24 6.19 5.24
CA LEU A 73 -3.08 5.39 5.65
C LEU A 73 -2.22 6.13 6.67
N LEU A 74 -2.04 7.44 6.51
CA LEU A 74 -1.30 8.26 7.48
C LEU A 74 -2.01 8.35 8.83
N ALA A 75 -3.34 8.24 8.89
CA ALA A 75 -4.08 8.21 10.16
C ALA A 75 -3.75 6.99 11.02
N ASP A 76 -3.35 5.88 10.39
CA ASP A 76 -2.97 4.63 11.06
C ASP A 76 -1.45 4.53 11.32
N GLN A 77 -0.69 5.58 10.97
CA GLN A 77 0.75 5.62 11.18
C GLN A 77 1.11 6.53 12.37
N PRO A 78 2.22 6.27 13.04
CA PRO A 78 2.78 7.24 13.99
C PRO A 78 3.18 8.52 13.25
N GLU A 79 3.30 9.63 13.99
CA GLU A 79 3.83 10.87 13.43
C GLU A 79 5.20 10.63 12.79
N ARG A 80 5.51 11.34 11.70
CA ARG A 80 6.73 11.11 10.90
C ARG A 80 8.00 11.19 11.73
N GLU A 81 8.04 12.10 12.74
CA GLU A 81 9.19 12.33 13.61
C GLU A 81 9.56 11.12 14.46
N VAL A 82 8.57 10.29 14.78
CA VAL A 82 8.74 9.07 15.59
C VAL A 82 8.55 7.79 14.79
N ALA A 83 8.24 7.91 13.49
CA ALA A 83 8.07 6.75 12.61
C ALA A 83 9.35 5.93 12.50
N HIS A 84 9.20 4.61 12.41
CA HIS A 84 10.30 3.66 12.24
C HIS A 84 11.17 3.97 11.03
N ASP A 85 10.55 4.30 9.90
CA ASP A 85 11.22 4.75 8.68
C ASP A 85 10.55 6.02 8.14
N ARG A 86 11.22 7.16 8.37
CA ARG A 86 10.76 8.50 7.96
C ARG A 86 10.88 8.74 6.45
N SER A 87 11.56 7.86 5.74
CA SER A 87 11.79 7.87 4.30
C SER A 87 11.15 6.68 3.58
N SER A 88 10.18 6.03 4.21
CA SER A 88 9.47 4.92 3.58
C SER A 88 8.70 5.38 2.34
N HIS A 89 8.43 4.46 1.43
CA HIS A 89 7.69 4.74 0.21
C HIS A 89 6.30 5.37 0.47
N LEU A 90 5.67 5.11 1.62
CA LEU A 90 4.45 5.81 2.02
C LEU A 90 4.70 7.32 2.16
N TRP A 91 5.80 7.70 2.85
CA TRP A 91 6.14 9.11 3.04
C TRP A 91 6.54 9.80 1.73
N ASP A 92 7.23 9.10 0.81
CA ASP A 92 7.50 9.62 -0.54
C ASP A 92 6.20 9.93 -1.30
N VAL A 93 5.24 9.02 -1.23
CA VAL A 93 3.92 9.19 -1.88
C VAL A 93 3.11 10.30 -1.20
N ALA A 94 3.21 10.45 0.12
CA ALA A 94 2.56 11.54 0.87
C ALA A 94 3.15 12.90 0.49
N ASP A 95 4.47 13.02 0.47
CA ASP A 95 5.18 14.24 0.06
C ASP A 95 4.83 14.68 -1.35
N ALA A 96 4.78 13.73 -2.30
CA ALA A 96 4.39 13.99 -3.69
C ALA A 96 2.94 14.51 -3.81
N GLN A 97 2.09 14.28 -2.81
CA GLN A 97 0.72 14.77 -2.73
C GLN A 97 0.54 15.96 -1.78
N GLY A 98 1.63 16.48 -1.23
CA GLY A 98 1.63 17.61 -0.28
C GLY A 98 0.94 17.27 1.05
N LEU A 99 1.07 16.03 1.50
CA LEU A 99 0.55 15.55 2.79
C LEU A 99 1.70 15.40 3.79
N GLN A 100 1.60 16.08 4.92
CA GLN A 100 2.54 15.94 6.03
C GLN A 100 1.95 15.14 7.19
N ALA A 101 0.63 15.15 7.32
CA ALA A 101 -0.13 14.44 8.35
C ALA A 101 -1.55 14.17 7.86
N SER A 102 -2.26 13.30 8.55
CA SER A 102 -3.69 13.08 8.34
C SER A 102 -4.53 14.15 9.06
N ARG A 103 -5.66 14.55 8.43
CA ARG A 103 -6.72 15.32 9.10
C ARG A 103 -7.70 14.41 9.83
N LEU A 104 -7.65 13.11 9.55
CA LEU A 104 -8.50 12.12 10.17
C LEU A 104 -7.96 11.79 11.57
N PRO A 105 -8.83 11.45 12.51
CA PRO A 105 -8.37 11.02 13.82
C PRO A 105 -7.57 9.74 13.70
N THR A 106 -6.47 9.65 14.47
CA THR A 106 -5.72 8.41 14.61
C THR A 106 -6.60 7.36 15.30
N MET A 107 -6.66 6.18 14.73
CA MET A 107 -7.32 5.04 15.34
C MET A 107 -6.33 4.34 16.26
N GLU A 108 -6.69 4.23 17.55
CA GLU A 108 -5.92 3.37 18.45
C GLU A 108 -6.17 1.91 18.07
N VAL A 109 -5.12 1.23 17.66
CA VAL A 109 -5.15 -0.21 17.33
C VAL A 109 -4.27 -0.93 18.33
N GLU A 110 -4.88 -1.81 19.09
CA GLU A 110 -4.14 -2.68 20.00
C GLU A 110 -3.52 -3.85 19.21
N ARG A 111 -2.40 -3.57 18.56
CA ARG A 111 -1.60 -4.59 17.87
C ARG A 111 -0.55 -5.12 18.83
N ILE A 112 -0.61 -6.40 19.14
CA ILE A 112 0.36 -7.05 20.02
C ILE A 112 0.97 -8.24 19.27
N PRO A 113 2.31 -8.31 19.18
CA PRO A 113 3.29 -7.27 19.51
C PRO A 113 3.43 -6.23 18.39
N LEU A 114 3.59 -4.95 18.74
CA LEU A 114 3.91 -3.88 17.78
C LEU A 114 5.27 -4.10 17.11
N LEU A 115 6.21 -4.63 17.87
CA LEU A 115 7.55 -4.98 17.44
C LEU A 115 7.82 -6.43 17.83
N ASP A 116 8.07 -7.28 16.83
CA ASP A 116 8.56 -8.64 17.02
C ASP A 116 10.04 -8.71 16.57
N ASP A 117 10.91 -9.00 17.52
CA ASP A 117 12.34 -9.23 17.33
C ASP A 117 12.78 -10.57 17.96
N SER A 118 11.86 -11.52 18.06
CA SER A 118 12.11 -12.85 18.60
C SER A 118 13.07 -13.68 17.75
N HIS A 119 13.12 -13.44 16.46
CA HIS A 119 14.02 -14.13 15.54
C HIS A 119 15.36 -13.42 15.35
N VAL A 120 16.47 -14.16 15.44
CA VAL A 120 17.84 -13.61 15.36
C VAL A 120 18.14 -12.89 14.03
N ALA A 121 17.48 -13.25 12.94
CA ALA A 121 17.75 -12.70 11.59
C ALA A 121 16.63 -11.81 11.04
N MET A 122 15.49 -11.71 11.72
CA MET A 122 14.34 -10.96 11.24
C MET A 122 13.73 -10.10 12.34
N ARG A 123 13.23 -8.94 11.96
CA ARG A 123 12.52 -8.02 12.84
C ARG A 123 11.31 -7.47 12.11
N VAL A 124 10.16 -7.49 12.75
CA VAL A 124 8.91 -6.92 12.22
C VAL A 124 8.47 -5.75 13.10
N ASN A 125 8.19 -4.63 12.47
CA ASN A 125 7.59 -3.47 13.13
C ASN A 125 6.21 -3.22 12.53
N LEU A 126 5.16 -3.48 13.31
CA LEU A 126 3.77 -3.32 12.86
C LEU A 126 3.33 -1.86 12.81
N ASP A 127 4.00 -0.94 13.50
CA ASP A 127 3.75 0.50 13.35
C ASP A 127 4.07 1.01 11.93
N ALA A 128 4.99 0.34 11.22
CA ALA A 128 5.31 0.66 9.84
C ALA A 128 4.39 -0.05 8.82
N CYS A 129 3.46 -0.89 9.27
CA CYS A 129 2.59 -1.67 8.40
C CYS A 129 1.49 -0.80 7.80
N ILE A 130 1.42 -0.77 6.47
CA ILE A 130 0.37 -0.11 5.69
C ILE A 130 -0.63 -1.11 5.08
N GLN A 131 -0.64 -2.34 5.55
CA GLN A 131 -1.55 -3.41 5.11
C GLN A 131 -1.50 -3.67 3.58
N CYS A 132 -0.37 -3.42 2.94
CA CYS A 132 -0.22 -3.54 1.49
C CYS A 132 -0.18 -4.99 0.98
N GLY A 133 0.01 -5.97 1.86
CA GLY A 133 0.07 -7.39 1.53
C GLY A 133 1.32 -7.84 0.75
N LEU A 134 2.32 -6.98 0.59
CA LEU A 134 3.54 -7.34 -0.16
C LEU A 134 4.32 -8.48 0.50
N CYS A 135 4.44 -8.49 1.83
CA CYS A 135 5.11 -9.56 2.58
C CYS A 135 4.39 -10.90 2.40
N VAL A 136 3.06 -10.91 2.49
CA VAL A 136 2.25 -12.12 2.28
C VAL A 136 2.44 -12.67 0.88
N ARG A 137 2.36 -11.81 -0.15
CA ARG A 137 2.57 -12.23 -1.55
C ARG A 137 4.01 -12.65 -1.82
N ALA A 138 4.99 -12.00 -1.21
CA ALA A 138 6.38 -12.44 -1.28
C ALA A 138 6.55 -13.86 -0.74
N CYS A 139 5.97 -14.13 0.42
CA CYS A 139 6.03 -15.45 1.05
C CYS A 139 5.30 -16.51 0.22
N ARG A 140 4.06 -16.21 -0.18
CA ARG A 140 3.19 -17.15 -0.88
C ARG A 140 3.56 -17.38 -2.34
N GLU A 141 3.78 -16.30 -3.10
CA GLU A 141 3.89 -16.37 -4.56
C GLU A 141 5.34 -16.41 -5.04
N VAL A 142 6.29 -15.78 -4.32
CA VAL A 142 7.69 -15.70 -4.72
C VAL A 142 8.53 -16.77 -4.03
N GLN A 143 8.39 -16.92 -2.70
CA GLN A 143 9.15 -17.91 -1.91
C GLN A 143 8.45 -19.26 -1.80
N VAL A 144 7.14 -19.29 -2.03
CA VAL A 144 6.28 -20.52 -2.00
C VAL A 144 6.28 -21.20 -0.61
N ASN A 145 6.46 -20.44 0.46
CA ASN A 145 6.45 -20.95 1.84
C ASN A 145 5.08 -20.85 2.52
N ASP A 146 4.30 -19.78 2.19
CA ASP A 146 2.94 -19.53 2.68
C ASP A 146 2.78 -19.52 4.23
N VAL A 147 3.80 -19.03 4.94
CA VAL A 147 3.81 -18.93 6.40
C VAL A 147 3.42 -17.53 6.90
N ILE A 148 3.23 -16.56 6.00
CA ILE A 148 2.78 -15.21 6.35
C ILE A 148 1.34 -15.05 5.89
N GLY A 149 0.45 -14.75 6.81
CA GLY A 149 -0.96 -14.47 6.56
C GLY A 149 -1.38 -13.07 6.99
N MET A 150 -2.66 -12.78 6.91
CA MET A 150 -3.28 -11.58 7.47
C MET A 150 -4.35 -11.99 8.46
N ALA A 151 -4.34 -11.40 9.65
CA ALA A 151 -5.40 -11.52 10.65
C ALA A 151 -6.19 -10.22 10.77
N GLY A 152 -7.33 -10.27 11.45
CA GLY A 152 -8.19 -9.10 11.64
C GLY A 152 -8.91 -8.63 10.38
N ARG A 153 -9.44 -7.41 10.43
CA ARG A 153 -10.11 -6.77 9.28
C ARG A 153 -10.15 -5.25 9.45
N GLY A 154 -10.27 -4.54 8.32
CA GLY A 154 -10.25 -3.07 8.32
C GLY A 154 -8.92 -2.54 8.84
N HIS A 155 -8.95 -1.52 9.69
CA HIS A 155 -7.74 -0.95 10.30
C HIS A 155 -7.07 -1.91 11.32
N ASP A 156 -7.82 -2.88 11.86
CA ASP A 156 -7.28 -3.95 12.72
C ASP A 156 -6.68 -5.12 11.94
N THR A 157 -6.37 -4.94 10.66
CA THR A 157 -5.69 -5.96 9.87
C THR A 157 -4.19 -5.88 10.09
N TRP A 158 -3.54 -7.00 10.38
CA TRP A 158 -2.08 -7.08 10.52
C TRP A 158 -1.52 -8.40 9.96
N PRO A 159 -0.25 -8.42 9.56
CA PRO A 159 0.39 -9.67 9.19
C PRO A 159 0.63 -10.55 10.42
N VAL A 160 0.38 -11.84 10.25
CA VAL A 160 0.67 -12.88 11.24
C VAL A 160 1.63 -13.88 10.64
N PHE A 161 2.45 -14.47 11.48
CA PHE A 161 3.47 -15.44 11.12
C PHE A 161 3.13 -16.77 11.78
N ASP A 162 3.14 -17.85 10.98
CA ASP A 162 2.98 -19.23 11.43
C ASP A 162 1.93 -19.41 12.55
N PHE A 163 0.68 -18.98 12.31
CA PHE A 163 -0.43 -19.02 13.27
C PHE A 163 -0.27 -18.10 14.50
N ASP A 164 0.45 -17.00 14.34
CA ASP A 164 0.71 -16.01 15.39
C ASP A 164 1.74 -16.46 16.43
N ASP A 165 2.53 -17.46 16.12
CA ASP A 165 3.71 -17.80 16.90
C ASP A 165 4.81 -16.73 16.72
N PRO A 166 5.63 -16.47 17.74
CA PRO A 166 6.81 -15.61 17.60
C PRO A 166 7.74 -16.11 16.48
N MET A 167 8.34 -15.19 15.72
CA MET A 167 9.27 -15.54 14.65
C MET A 167 10.57 -16.16 15.16
#